data_15c3dc4e81de8096e61c8d838b923371
#
_entry.id   15c3dc4e81de8096e61c8d838b923371
#
_cell.length_a   1.000
_cell.length_b   1.000
_cell.length_c   1.000
_cell.angle_alpha   90.00
_cell.angle_beta   90.00
_cell.angle_gamma   90.00
#
_symmetry.space_group_name_H-M   'P 1'
#
loop_
_entity.id
_entity.type
_entity.pdbx_description
1 polymer ?
#
loop_
_entity_poly.entity_id
_entity_poly.type
_entity_poly.pdbx_seq_one_letter_code
_entity_poly.pdbx_strand_id
1 'polypeptide(L)' 'TYINKRRVELARHMLANSDMTVIEIGYMCGFDTSRTFYRAFKKETSLTPKEYKQQFFLK' A
#
# COMPACT_ATOMS: atom_id res chain seq x y z
N THR A 1 -9.81 -9.82 4.75
CA THR A 1 -9.54 -10.44 6.04
C THR A 1 -8.82 -9.49 6.98
N TYR A 2 -8.80 -9.84 8.26
CA TYR A 2 -8.16 -9.02 9.28
C TYR A 2 -6.66 -8.83 9.01
N ILE A 3 -5.98 -9.88 8.56
CA ILE A 3 -4.55 -9.81 8.28
C ILE A 3 -4.27 -8.84 7.13
N ASN A 4 -5.06 -8.92 6.06
CA ASN A 4 -4.87 -8.01 4.93
C ASN A 4 -5.16 -6.57 5.34
N LYS A 5 -6.13 -6.36 6.18
CA LYS A 5 -6.45 -5.02 6.66
C LYS A 5 -5.28 -4.39 7.41
N ARG A 6 -4.63 -5.15 8.28
CA ARG A 6 -3.48 -4.65 9.01
C ARG A 6 -2.30 -4.37 8.09
N ARG A 7 -2.08 -5.24 7.11
CA ARG A 7 -1.01 -5.04 6.13
C ARG A 7 -1.24 -3.79 5.30
N VAL A 8 -2.49 -3.55 4.91
CA VAL A 8 -2.82 -2.35 4.14
C VAL A 8 -2.63 -1.09 4.98
N GLU A 9 -3.00 -1.13 6.26
CA GLU A 9 -2.80 0.03 7.12
C GLU A 9 -1.31 0.36 7.27
N LEU A 10 -0.47 -0.66 7.43
CA LEU A 10 0.97 -0.46 7.48
C LEU A 10 1.48 0.15 6.18
N ALA A 11 0.97 -0.37 5.04
CA ALA A 11 1.37 0.15 3.74
C ALA A 11 0.97 1.62 3.58
N ARG A 12 -0.22 1.98 4.03
CA ARG A 12 -0.67 3.38 3.98
C ARG A 12 0.28 4.29 4.73
N HIS A 13 0.69 3.85 5.91
CA HIS A 13 1.61 4.62 6.72
C HIS A 13 2.96 4.78 6.02
N MET A 14 3.48 3.69 5.45
CA MET A 14 4.76 3.73 4.76
C MET A 14 4.71 4.58 3.49
N LEU A 15 3.61 4.52 2.76
CA LEU A 15 3.44 5.34 1.57
C LEU A 15 3.43 6.82 1.90
N ALA A 16 2.86 7.18 3.03
CA ALA A 16 2.76 8.58 3.43
C ALA A 16 4.05 9.12 4.06
N ASN A 17 4.88 8.24 4.62
CA ASN A 17 6.00 8.67 5.46
C ASN A 17 7.37 8.21 4.98
N SER A 18 7.48 7.60 3.81
CA SER A 18 8.78 7.17 3.30
C SER A 18 8.84 7.32 1.79
N ASP A 19 10.07 7.29 1.27
CA ASP A 19 10.31 7.37 -0.17
C ASP A 19 10.43 6.00 -0.84
N MET A 20 10.09 4.94 -0.14
CA MET A 20 10.17 3.59 -0.69
C MET A 20 9.23 3.44 -1.87
N THR A 21 9.62 2.60 -2.83
CA THR A 21 8.75 2.33 -3.97
C THR A 21 7.55 1.51 -3.52
N VAL A 22 6.50 1.55 -4.34
CA VAL A 22 5.28 0.78 -4.05
C VAL A 22 5.60 -0.71 -3.93
N ILE A 23 6.47 -1.23 -4.82
CA ILE A 23 6.82 -2.65 -4.79
C ILE A 23 7.54 -3.01 -3.49
N GLU A 24 8.49 -2.18 -3.07
CA GLU A 24 9.21 -2.42 -1.82
C GLU A 24 8.27 -2.41 -0.62
N ILE A 25 7.34 -1.48 -0.60
CA ILE A 25 6.38 -1.39 0.49
C ILE A 25 5.52 -2.64 0.56
N GLY A 26 5.07 -3.14 -0.61
CA GLY A 26 4.28 -4.37 -0.65
C GLY A 26 5.02 -5.55 -0.04
N TYR A 27 6.30 -5.72 -0.37
CA TYR A 27 7.10 -6.80 0.21
C TYR A 27 7.31 -6.61 1.71
N MET A 28 7.58 -5.40 2.13
CA MET A 28 7.78 -5.11 3.55
C MET A 28 6.53 -5.38 4.37
N CYS A 29 5.36 -5.22 3.78
CA CYS A 29 4.10 -5.47 4.46
C CYS A 29 3.69 -6.93 4.43
N GLY A 30 4.46 -7.79 3.75
CA GLY A 30 4.21 -9.22 3.76
C GLY A 30 3.40 -9.76 2.60
N PHE A 31 3.22 -8.99 1.54
CA PHE A 31 2.52 -9.48 0.35
C PHE A 31 3.49 -10.26 -0.55
N ASP A 32 3.01 -11.39 -1.05
CA ASP A 32 3.83 -12.25 -1.90
C ASP A 32 4.14 -11.63 -3.25
N THR A 33 3.18 -10.92 -3.82
CA THR A 33 3.34 -10.29 -5.13
C THR A 33 2.75 -8.90 -5.10
N SER A 34 3.22 -8.05 -6.01
CA SER A 34 2.66 -6.71 -6.13
C SER A 34 1.19 -6.73 -6.53
N ARG A 35 0.80 -7.73 -7.31
CA ARG A 35 -0.60 -7.87 -7.73
C ARG A 35 -1.52 -8.08 -6.53
N THR A 36 -1.14 -8.98 -5.63
CA THR A 36 -1.90 -9.22 -4.42
C THR A 36 -1.97 -7.96 -3.57
N PHE A 37 -0.85 -7.26 -3.45
CA PHE A 37 -0.79 -6.01 -2.73
C PHE A 37 -1.76 -4.97 -3.31
N TYR A 38 -1.74 -4.79 -4.62
CA TYR A 38 -2.62 -3.83 -5.27
C TYR A 38 -4.09 -4.16 -5.03
N ARG A 39 -4.46 -5.43 -5.16
CA ARG A 39 -5.83 -5.85 -4.97
C ARG A 39 -6.30 -5.61 -3.54
N ALA A 40 -5.49 -6.01 -2.57
CA ALA A 40 -5.85 -5.83 -1.17
C ALA A 40 -5.93 -4.34 -0.81
N PHE A 41 -4.98 -3.56 -1.28
CA PHE A 41 -4.95 -2.13 -1.00
C PHE A 41 -6.18 -1.43 -1.58
N LYS A 42 -6.51 -1.72 -2.83
CA LYS A 42 -7.66 -1.10 -3.47
C LYS A 42 -8.96 -1.51 -2.78
N LYS A 43 -9.05 -2.76 -2.34
CA LYS A 43 -10.24 -3.24 -1.63
C LYS A 43 -10.46 -2.47 -0.33
N GLU A 44 -9.39 -2.19 0.40
CA GLU A 44 -9.50 -1.53 1.70
C GLU A 44 -9.61 -0.02 1.62
N THR A 45 -8.99 0.60 0.61
CA THR A 45 -8.90 2.05 0.51
C THR A 45 -9.63 2.64 -0.69
N SER A 46 -10.07 1.80 -1.61
CA SER A 46 -10.68 2.21 -2.90
C SER A 46 -9.69 2.88 -3.85
N LEU A 47 -8.42 2.91 -3.49
CA LEU A 47 -7.36 3.48 -4.32
C LEU A 47 -6.25 2.47 -4.50
N THR A 48 -5.53 2.56 -5.65
CA THR A 48 -4.32 1.78 -5.79
C THR A 48 -3.22 2.39 -4.93
N PRO A 49 -2.18 1.61 -4.57
CA PRO A 49 -1.06 2.18 -3.80
C PRO A 49 -0.40 3.34 -4.52
N LYS A 50 -0.32 3.28 -5.85
CA LYS A 50 0.26 4.35 -6.64
C LYS A 50 -0.56 5.63 -6.52
N GLU A 51 -1.88 5.50 -6.65
CA GLU A 51 -2.77 6.65 -6.51
C GLU A 51 -2.69 7.26 -5.12
N TYR A 52 -2.65 6.41 -4.12
CA TYR A 52 -2.54 6.86 -2.75
C TYR A 52 -1.25 7.65 -2.52
N LYS A 53 -0.14 7.13 -3.02
CA LYS A 53 1.15 7.79 -2.90
C LYS A 53 1.15 9.15 -3.58
N GLN A 54 0.55 9.24 -4.77
CA GLN A 54 0.50 10.49 -5.51
C GLN A 54 -0.26 11.57 -4.77
N GLN A 55 -1.28 11.22 -4.02
CA GLN A 55 -2.03 12.20 -3.25
C GLN A 55 -1.16 12.93 -2.23
N PHE A 56 -0.17 12.26 -1.69
CA PHE A 56 0.72 12.88 -0.72
C PHE A 56 1.84 13.68 -1.37
N PHE A 57 2.26 13.27 -2.56
CA PHE A 57 3.32 13.98 -3.26
C PHE A 57 2.83 15.23 -3.98
N LEU A 58 1.56 15.28 -4.34
CA LEU A 58 1.01 16.40 -5.07
C LEU A 58 0.58 17.56 -4.17
N LYS A 59 0.76 17.41 -2.90
CA LYS A 59 0.55 18.51 -1.99
C LYS A 59 1.77 19.43 -2.02
#